data_b02ae27c52ac8438602c8bc988ec0791
#
_entry.id   b02ae27c52ac8438602c8bc988ec0791
#
_cell.length_a   1.000
_cell.length_b   1.000
_cell.length_c   1.000
_cell.angle_alpha   90.00
_cell.angle_beta   90.00
_cell.angle_gamma   90.00
#
_symmetry.space_group_name_H-M   'P 1'
#
loop_
_entity.id
_entity.type
_entity.pdbx_description
1 polymer ?
#
loop_
_entity_poly.entity_id
_entity_poly.type
_entity_poly.pdbx_seq_one_letter_code
_entity_poly.pdbx_strand_id
1 'polypeptide(L)'
;GIKDKDFLRAYGSQFNTIEHNTTHYRIPDEMTVARWLEDTPADFRFCPKIPQTISHARDLGLSGSQIPLFCDVIFGLGEKLGCCFLQLPPHFSVQDLNLLSRFLDIFPPQVPLAVEVRHESFFHPTVPAEDFFTLLQDHNRATVITDVSGRRDVCHMRLTNGTVLIRFVGNALHPTDYQRIEAWATRLKKWLEAGLKEVYFFTHEPDNLLAPE
;
A
#
# COMPACT_ATOMS: atom_id res chain seq x y z
N GLY A 1 26.55 9.64 10.89
CA GLY A 1 25.25 9.30 10.32
C GLY A 1 25.40 8.94 8.86
N ILE A 2 24.50 8.15 8.31
CA ILE A 2 24.43 7.81 6.89
C ILE A 2 24.07 9.08 6.10
N LYS A 3 24.74 9.32 4.97
CA LYS A 3 24.41 10.47 4.11
C LYS A 3 23.11 10.17 3.35
N ASP A 4 22.30 11.18 3.10
CA ASP A 4 21.00 11.04 2.42
C ASP A 4 21.08 10.23 1.10
N LYS A 5 22.16 10.44 0.33
CA LYS A 5 22.39 9.72 -0.92
C LYS A 5 22.64 8.21 -0.76
N ASP A 6 23.06 7.76 0.43
CA ASP A 6 23.39 6.36 0.74
C ASP A 6 22.29 5.70 1.58
N PHE A 7 21.22 6.45 1.91
CA PHE A 7 20.16 5.98 2.78
C PHE A 7 19.44 4.74 2.20
N LEU A 8 19.04 4.80 0.93
CA LEU A 8 18.32 3.70 0.30
C LEU A 8 19.13 2.40 0.24
N ARG A 9 20.45 2.52 -0.04
CA ARG A 9 21.38 1.38 -0.02
C ARG A 9 21.49 0.77 1.37
N ALA A 10 21.63 1.61 2.41
CA ALA A 10 21.69 1.15 3.79
C ALA A 10 20.36 0.50 4.22
N TYR A 11 19.23 1.07 3.83
CA TYR A 11 17.90 0.52 4.09
C TYR A 11 17.72 -0.83 3.40
N GLY A 12 18.05 -0.93 2.11
CA GLY A 12 17.95 -2.16 1.32
C GLY A 12 18.89 -3.28 1.78
N SER A 13 19.92 -2.98 2.60
CA SER A 13 20.75 -4.03 3.24
C SER A 13 20.09 -4.67 4.47
N GLN A 14 19.02 -4.07 5.00
CA GLN A 14 18.32 -4.54 6.21
C GLN A 14 16.91 -5.02 5.91
N PHE A 15 16.25 -4.45 4.91
CA PHE A 15 14.86 -4.73 4.55
C PHE A 15 14.78 -5.07 3.05
N ASN A 16 13.84 -5.92 2.70
CA ASN A 16 13.62 -6.36 1.32
C ASN A 16 12.49 -5.60 0.60
N THR A 17 11.83 -4.66 1.26
CA THR A 17 10.75 -3.85 0.68
C THR A 17 10.64 -2.49 1.35
N ILE A 18 10.03 -1.53 0.67
CA ILE A 18 9.79 -0.19 1.18
C ILE A 18 8.40 0.31 0.77
N GLU A 19 7.67 0.91 1.72
CA GLU A 19 6.53 1.77 1.43
C GLU A 19 7.06 3.10 0.89
N HIS A 20 6.98 3.29 -0.44
CA HIS A 20 7.66 4.40 -1.09
C HIS A 20 6.76 5.63 -1.18
N ASN A 21 6.74 6.41 -0.11
CA ASN A 21 5.86 7.57 0.06
C ASN A 21 6.26 8.80 -0.77
N THR A 22 7.50 8.88 -1.25
CA THR A 22 7.95 10.04 -2.04
C THR A 22 7.17 10.20 -3.34
N THR A 23 6.72 9.09 -3.94
CA THR A 23 5.90 9.10 -5.15
C THR A 23 4.51 9.73 -4.95
N HIS A 24 4.03 9.81 -3.71
CA HIS A 24 2.79 10.49 -3.37
C HIS A 24 2.83 12.00 -3.63
N TYR A 25 4.00 12.59 -3.43
CA TYR A 25 4.20 14.03 -3.58
C TYR A 25 4.67 14.42 -4.98
N ARG A 26 5.42 13.54 -5.63
CA ARG A 26 5.97 13.79 -6.95
C ARG A 26 6.20 12.47 -7.69
N ILE A 27 5.75 12.38 -8.96
CA ILE A 27 6.14 11.30 -9.87
C ILE A 27 7.65 11.45 -10.14
N PRO A 28 8.46 10.41 -9.91
CA PRO A 28 9.90 10.46 -10.15
C PRO A 28 10.19 10.52 -11.65
N ASP A 29 11.37 10.99 -12.01
CA ASP A 29 11.90 10.84 -13.37
C ASP A 29 12.63 9.49 -13.53
N GLU A 30 12.92 9.12 -14.77
CA GLU A 30 13.60 7.87 -15.12
C GLU A 30 14.98 7.74 -14.46
N MET A 31 15.72 8.83 -14.34
CA MET A 31 17.04 8.83 -13.69
C MET A 31 16.94 8.52 -12.19
N THR A 32 15.88 8.99 -11.55
CA THR A 32 15.59 8.70 -10.15
C THR A 32 15.26 7.20 -9.98
N VAL A 33 14.43 6.64 -10.86
CA VAL A 33 14.10 5.21 -10.85
C VAL A 33 15.35 4.35 -11.10
N ALA A 34 16.18 4.73 -12.08
CA ALA A 34 17.44 4.02 -12.36
C ALA A 34 18.36 3.97 -11.12
N ARG A 35 18.48 5.10 -10.38
CA ARG A 35 19.24 5.15 -9.13
C ARG A 35 18.66 4.23 -8.06
N TRP A 36 17.34 4.18 -7.92
CA TRP A 36 16.70 3.26 -6.95
C TRP A 36 17.03 1.79 -7.26
N LEU A 37 17.05 1.44 -8.55
CA LEU A 37 17.44 0.10 -9.00
C LEU A 37 18.90 -0.23 -8.65
N GLU A 38 19.81 0.72 -8.84
CA GLU A 38 21.24 0.56 -8.54
C GLU A 38 21.52 0.46 -7.04
N ASP A 39 20.76 1.19 -6.23
CA ASP A 39 21.00 1.32 -4.79
C ASP A 39 20.38 0.17 -3.96
N THR A 40 19.64 -0.74 -4.57
CA THR A 40 18.94 -1.81 -3.85
C THR A 40 19.31 -3.22 -4.37
N PRO A 41 19.24 -4.26 -3.52
CA PRO A 41 19.42 -5.64 -3.91
C PRO A 41 18.42 -6.09 -4.99
N ALA A 42 18.74 -7.18 -5.70
CA ALA A 42 17.91 -7.69 -6.80
C ALA A 42 16.51 -8.15 -6.35
N ASP A 43 16.41 -8.66 -5.14
CA ASP A 43 15.16 -9.14 -4.53
C ASP A 43 14.36 -8.05 -3.81
N PHE A 44 14.87 -6.81 -3.79
CA PHE A 44 14.17 -5.68 -3.17
C PHE A 44 12.90 -5.30 -3.94
N ARG A 45 11.84 -4.94 -3.21
CA ARG A 45 10.54 -4.53 -3.78
C ARG A 45 10.17 -3.12 -3.35
N PHE A 46 9.84 -2.30 -4.32
CA PHE A 46 9.26 -0.97 -4.08
C PHE A 46 7.74 -1.05 -4.09
N CYS A 47 7.09 -0.49 -3.08
CA CYS A 47 5.63 -0.32 -3.03
C CYS A 47 5.30 1.17 -3.18
N PRO A 48 5.19 1.69 -4.41
CA PRO A 48 4.94 3.11 -4.65
C PRO A 48 3.54 3.52 -4.20
N LYS A 49 3.46 4.63 -3.46
CA LYS A 49 2.19 5.25 -3.13
C LYS A 49 1.67 6.05 -4.31
N ILE A 50 0.41 5.83 -4.67
CA ILE A 50 -0.24 6.60 -5.75
C ILE A 50 -0.16 8.10 -5.44
N PRO A 51 0.22 8.94 -6.44
CA PRO A 51 0.31 10.39 -6.28
C PRO A 51 -0.96 11.01 -5.73
N GLN A 52 -0.81 12.03 -4.88
CA GLN A 52 -1.97 12.76 -4.34
C GLN A 52 -2.76 13.48 -5.44
N THR A 53 -2.11 13.86 -6.55
CA THR A 53 -2.75 14.42 -7.75
C THR A 53 -3.71 13.44 -8.43
N ILE A 54 -3.63 12.15 -8.10
CA ILE A 54 -4.56 11.09 -8.50
C ILE A 54 -5.48 10.77 -7.33
N SER A 55 -4.94 10.26 -6.23
CA SER A 55 -5.70 9.71 -5.11
C SER A 55 -6.60 10.73 -4.39
N HIS A 56 -6.25 12.02 -4.41
CA HIS A 56 -7.01 13.11 -3.80
C HIS A 56 -7.69 14.03 -4.83
N ALA A 57 -7.53 13.73 -6.12
CA ALA A 57 -8.30 14.42 -7.15
C ALA A 57 -9.80 14.06 -7.04
N ARG A 58 -10.67 15.03 -7.31
CA ARG A 58 -12.11 14.86 -7.23
C ARG A 58 -12.65 13.72 -8.11
N ASP A 59 -11.96 13.43 -9.20
CA ASP A 59 -12.28 12.38 -10.17
C ASP A 59 -11.28 11.22 -10.16
N LEU A 60 -10.46 11.08 -9.13
CA LEU A 60 -9.35 10.12 -9.06
C LEU A 60 -8.38 10.20 -10.26
N GLY A 61 -8.21 11.39 -10.82
CA GLY A 61 -7.30 11.61 -11.95
C GLY A 61 -7.79 11.09 -13.30
N LEU A 62 -9.08 10.73 -13.42
CA LEU A 62 -9.67 10.18 -14.65
C LEU A 62 -9.63 11.16 -15.84
N SER A 63 -9.71 12.46 -15.58
CA SER A 63 -9.70 13.49 -16.64
C SER A 63 -8.31 13.89 -17.11
N GLY A 64 -7.25 13.38 -16.46
CA GLY A 64 -5.88 13.81 -16.71
C GLY A 64 -4.98 12.72 -17.28
N SER A 65 -3.71 13.08 -17.49
CA SER A 65 -2.65 12.18 -17.94
C SER A 65 -1.79 11.63 -16.78
N GLN A 66 -2.16 11.88 -15.52
CA GLN A 66 -1.33 11.53 -14.37
C GLN A 66 -1.25 10.03 -14.14
N ILE A 67 -2.34 9.28 -14.40
CA ILE A 67 -2.35 7.82 -14.25
C ILE A 67 -1.37 7.16 -15.23
N PRO A 68 -1.47 7.37 -16.56
CA PRO A 68 -0.51 6.81 -17.49
C PRO A 68 0.92 7.27 -17.21
N LEU A 69 1.15 8.56 -16.93
CA LEU A 69 2.48 9.07 -16.60
C LEU A 69 3.09 8.36 -15.38
N PHE A 70 2.34 8.19 -14.32
CA PHE A 70 2.79 7.46 -13.13
C PHE A 70 3.11 6.00 -13.47
N CYS A 71 2.21 5.32 -14.17
CA CYS A 71 2.37 3.91 -14.51
C CYS A 71 3.58 3.68 -15.42
N ASP A 72 3.77 4.52 -16.43
CA ASP A 72 4.92 4.43 -17.36
C ASP A 72 6.25 4.53 -16.61
N VAL A 73 6.34 5.49 -15.68
CA VAL A 73 7.57 5.69 -14.89
C VAL A 73 7.83 4.51 -13.94
N ILE A 74 6.82 4.04 -13.20
CA ILE A 74 7.03 2.94 -12.24
C ILE A 74 7.25 1.59 -12.91
N PHE A 75 6.81 1.39 -14.15
CA PHE A 75 7.18 0.21 -14.94
C PHE A 75 8.70 0.09 -15.13
N GLY A 76 9.43 1.21 -15.08
CA GLY A 76 10.88 1.23 -15.06
C GLY A 76 11.51 0.46 -13.89
N LEU A 77 10.76 0.20 -12.81
CA LEU A 77 11.23 -0.65 -11.69
C LEU A 77 11.35 -2.13 -12.07
N GLY A 78 10.70 -2.57 -13.15
CA GLY A 78 10.78 -3.95 -13.64
C GLY A 78 10.41 -4.96 -12.55
N GLU A 79 11.26 -5.95 -12.32
CA GLU A 79 11.06 -6.99 -11.31
C GLU A 79 11.05 -6.46 -9.87
N LYS A 80 11.60 -5.25 -9.63
CA LYS A 80 11.55 -4.62 -8.32
C LYS A 80 10.25 -3.86 -8.05
N LEU A 81 9.31 -3.81 -8.99
CA LEU A 81 7.99 -3.29 -8.73
C LEU A 81 7.22 -4.26 -7.84
N GLY A 82 6.95 -3.84 -6.61
CA GLY A 82 6.04 -4.50 -5.69
C GLY A 82 4.61 -4.00 -5.87
N CYS A 83 3.79 -4.07 -4.83
CA CYS A 83 2.41 -3.63 -4.88
C CYS A 83 2.30 -2.12 -4.66
N CYS A 84 1.86 -1.38 -5.68
CA CYS A 84 1.44 0.02 -5.51
C CYS A 84 0.26 0.10 -4.55
N PHE A 85 0.07 1.25 -3.88
CA PHE A 85 -1.13 1.40 -3.08
C PHE A 85 -1.80 2.76 -3.26
N LEU A 86 -3.12 2.69 -3.43
CA LEU A 86 -4.03 3.82 -3.51
C LEU A 86 -4.64 4.06 -2.13
N GLN A 87 -4.17 5.08 -1.43
CA GLN A 87 -4.80 5.52 -0.20
C GLN A 87 -5.88 6.56 -0.52
N LEU A 88 -7.13 6.19 -0.37
CA LEU A 88 -8.26 7.09 -0.59
C LEU A 88 -8.42 8.08 0.56
N PRO A 89 -8.85 9.32 0.29
CA PRO A 89 -9.01 10.34 1.33
C PRO A 89 -10.14 9.97 2.30
N PRO A 90 -10.13 10.51 3.54
CA PRO A 90 -11.12 10.16 4.56
C PRO A 90 -12.58 10.44 4.20
N HIS A 91 -12.84 11.34 3.26
CA HIS A 91 -14.19 11.65 2.80
C HIS A 91 -14.70 10.72 1.69
N PHE A 92 -13.83 9.88 1.10
CA PHE A 92 -14.22 8.90 0.08
C PHE A 92 -14.99 7.77 0.77
N SER A 93 -16.26 7.63 0.45
CA SER A 93 -17.19 6.71 1.11
C SER A 93 -17.69 5.60 0.18
N VAL A 94 -18.50 4.69 0.68
CA VAL A 94 -19.16 3.64 -0.15
C VAL A 94 -20.05 4.23 -1.26
N GLN A 95 -20.45 5.49 -1.15
CA GLN A 95 -21.24 6.17 -2.20
C GLN A 95 -20.39 6.48 -3.44
N ASP A 96 -19.07 6.51 -3.29
CA ASP A 96 -18.12 6.84 -4.35
C ASP A 96 -17.58 5.58 -5.08
N LEU A 97 -18.12 4.38 -4.79
CA LEU A 97 -17.66 3.12 -5.38
C LEU A 97 -17.70 3.11 -6.92
N ASN A 98 -18.68 3.77 -7.54
CA ASN A 98 -18.72 3.92 -9.00
C ASN A 98 -17.51 4.69 -9.56
N LEU A 99 -17.01 5.67 -8.80
CA LEU A 99 -15.80 6.40 -9.17
C LEU A 99 -14.56 5.50 -9.07
N LEU A 100 -14.47 4.71 -8.00
CA LEU A 100 -13.40 3.73 -7.84
C LEU A 100 -13.45 2.65 -8.93
N SER A 101 -14.63 2.15 -9.30
CA SER A 101 -14.78 1.19 -10.40
C SER A 101 -14.20 1.73 -11.69
N ARG A 102 -14.59 2.95 -12.08
CA ARG A 102 -14.05 3.62 -13.29
C ARG A 102 -12.54 3.83 -13.23
N PHE A 103 -11.99 4.12 -12.04
CA PHE A 103 -10.54 4.21 -11.86
C PHE A 103 -9.88 2.84 -12.10
N LEU A 104 -10.44 1.76 -11.53
CA LEU A 104 -9.89 0.41 -11.67
C LEU A 104 -10.00 -0.11 -13.12
N ASP A 105 -11.03 0.29 -13.86
CA ASP A 105 -11.20 -0.05 -15.28
C ASP A 105 -10.06 0.49 -16.17
N ILE A 106 -9.52 1.68 -15.84
CA ILE A 106 -8.46 2.31 -16.62
C ILE A 106 -7.06 2.09 -16.06
N PHE A 107 -6.95 1.74 -14.76
CA PHE A 107 -5.65 1.50 -14.15
C PHE A 107 -5.04 0.20 -14.68
N PRO A 108 -3.82 0.23 -15.25
CA PRO A 108 -3.23 -0.92 -15.95
C PRO A 108 -3.27 -2.20 -15.12
N PRO A 109 -3.84 -3.31 -15.62
CA PRO A 109 -3.96 -4.55 -14.87
C PRO A 109 -2.60 -5.17 -14.51
N GLN A 110 -1.55 -4.84 -15.27
CA GLN A 110 -0.18 -5.32 -15.06
C GLN A 110 0.51 -4.66 -13.86
N VAL A 111 0.03 -3.49 -13.40
CA VAL A 111 0.56 -2.83 -12.21
C VAL A 111 -0.16 -3.39 -10.99
N PRO A 112 0.54 -4.11 -10.08
CA PRO A 112 -0.06 -4.58 -8.84
C PRO A 112 -0.56 -3.38 -8.01
N LEU A 113 -1.79 -3.47 -7.51
CA LEU A 113 -2.43 -2.37 -6.77
C LEU A 113 -3.18 -2.90 -5.56
N ALA A 114 -2.96 -2.25 -4.42
CA ALA A 114 -3.75 -2.39 -3.22
C ALA A 114 -4.52 -1.09 -2.92
N VAL A 115 -5.73 -1.19 -2.39
CA VAL A 115 -6.58 -0.02 -2.08
C VAL A 115 -6.79 0.09 -0.58
N GLU A 116 -6.49 1.27 -0.03
CA GLU A 116 -6.74 1.63 1.37
C GLU A 116 -7.95 2.56 1.45
N VAL A 117 -8.95 2.14 2.22
CA VAL A 117 -10.13 2.95 2.56
C VAL A 117 -10.03 3.45 4.00
N ARG A 118 -10.57 4.64 4.26
CA ARG A 118 -10.46 5.32 5.56
C ARG A 118 -11.79 5.80 6.13
N HIS A 119 -12.82 5.92 5.30
CA HIS A 119 -14.15 6.35 5.73
C HIS A 119 -14.85 5.20 6.48
N GLU A 120 -15.52 5.53 7.57
CA GLU A 120 -16.20 4.57 8.46
C GLU A 120 -17.20 3.64 7.74
N SER A 121 -17.85 4.12 6.67
CA SER A 121 -18.83 3.34 5.91
C SER A 121 -18.29 2.02 5.33
N PHE A 122 -16.98 1.88 5.17
CA PHE A 122 -16.36 0.65 4.69
C PHE A 122 -16.15 -0.41 5.78
N PHE A 123 -16.28 -0.03 7.04
CA PHE A 123 -15.99 -0.91 8.18
C PHE A 123 -17.25 -1.39 8.90
N HIS A 124 -18.41 -0.91 8.49
CA HIS A 124 -19.69 -1.44 8.95
C HIS A 124 -20.15 -2.61 8.06
N PRO A 125 -20.77 -3.66 8.62
CA PRO A 125 -21.23 -4.82 7.85
C PRO A 125 -22.49 -4.47 7.05
N THR A 126 -22.32 -3.71 5.97
CA THR A 126 -23.40 -3.30 5.05
C THR A 126 -23.13 -3.86 3.66
N VAL A 127 -24.15 -4.00 2.82
CA VAL A 127 -24.00 -4.44 1.44
C VAL A 127 -23.02 -3.58 0.66
N PRO A 128 -23.08 -2.24 0.69
CA PRO A 128 -22.09 -1.41 -0.01
C PRO A 128 -20.64 -1.59 0.47
N ALA A 129 -20.41 -1.95 1.73
CA ALA A 129 -19.07 -2.27 2.22
C ALA A 129 -18.58 -3.62 1.64
N GLU A 130 -19.46 -4.61 1.48
CA GLU A 130 -19.13 -5.87 0.80
C GLU A 130 -18.89 -5.65 -0.70
N ASP A 131 -19.63 -4.76 -1.35
CA ASP A 131 -19.45 -4.39 -2.76
C ASP A 131 -18.04 -3.86 -3.04
N PHE A 132 -17.44 -3.15 -2.08
CA PHE A 132 -16.04 -2.71 -2.18
C PHE A 132 -15.08 -3.90 -2.33
N PHE A 133 -15.21 -4.92 -1.49
CA PHE A 133 -14.34 -6.09 -1.56
C PHE A 133 -14.58 -6.90 -2.83
N THR A 134 -15.85 -7.03 -3.25
CA THR A 134 -16.22 -7.67 -4.52
C THR A 134 -15.61 -6.93 -5.70
N LEU A 135 -15.71 -5.61 -5.72
CA LEU A 135 -15.12 -4.77 -6.76
C LEU A 135 -13.61 -5.00 -6.89
N LEU A 136 -12.89 -5.08 -5.76
CA LEU A 136 -11.46 -5.36 -5.79
C LEU A 136 -11.15 -6.79 -6.28
N GLN A 137 -11.96 -7.77 -5.90
CA GLN A 137 -11.82 -9.16 -6.39
C GLN A 137 -12.01 -9.24 -7.90
N ASP A 138 -13.05 -8.62 -8.44
CA ASP A 138 -13.38 -8.61 -9.86
C ASP A 138 -12.27 -7.99 -10.72
N HIS A 139 -11.57 -6.99 -10.17
CA HIS A 139 -10.42 -6.35 -10.82
C HIS A 139 -9.07 -6.96 -10.43
N ASN A 140 -9.06 -8.07 -9.67
CA ASN A 140 -7.84 -8.70 -9.14
C ASN A 140 -6.92 -7.69 -8.40
N ARG A 141 -7.50 -6.84 -7.58
CA ARG A 141 -6.77 -5.84 -6.77
C ARG A 141 -6.72 -6.27 -5.31
N ALA A 142 -5.61 -5.97 -4.65
CA ALA A 142 -5.40 -6.25 -3.25
C ALA A 142 -6.09 -5.21 -2.34
N THR A 143 -6.29 -5.57 -1.09
CA THR A 143 -6.65 -4.62 -0.04
C THR A 143 -5.41 -4.15 0.72
N VAL A 144 -5.46 -2.92 1.25
CA VAL A 144 -4.60 -2.49 2.34
C VAL A 144 -5.34 -2.69 3.65
N ILE A 145 -4.74 -3.43 4.56
CA ILE A 145 -5.25 -3.59 5.92
C ILE A 145 -4.46 -2.65 6.84
N THR A 146 -5.15 -1.69 7.42
CA THR A 146 -4.53 -0.75 8.36
C THR A 146 -4.86 -1.16 9.78
N ASP A 147 -3.85 -1.46 10.58
CA ASP A 147 -3.96 -1.80 12.00
C ASP A 147 -3.38 -0.67 12.83
N VAL A 148 -4.24 0.18 13.37
CA VAL A 148 -3.86 1.34 14.18
C VAL A 148 -4.19 1.08 15.64
N SER A 149 -3.25 1.36 16.54
CA SER A 149 -3.50 1.33 17.97
C SER A 149 -4.68 2.24 18.34
N GLY A 150 -5.65 1.70 19.08
CA GLY A 150 -6.86 2.43 19.46
C GLY A 150 -7.93 2.57 18.37
N ARG A 151 -7.68 2.06 17.15
CA ARG A 151 -8.62 2.09 16.00
C ARG A 151 -8.73 0.72 15.33
N ARG A 152 -8.99 -0.31 16.15
CA ARG A 152 -9.15 -1.70 15.68
C ARG A 152 -10.42 -1.90 14.83
N ASP A 153 -11.36 -0.99 14.93
CA ASP A 153 -12.59 -0.93 14.14
C ASP A 153 -12.32 -0.85 12.63
N VAL A 154 -11.18 -0.29 12.21
CA VAL A 154 -10.82 -0.17 10.78
C VAL A 154 -10.01 -1.38 10.24
N CYS A 155 -9.70 -2.36 11.08
CA CYS A 155 -8.89 -3.53 10.72
C CYS A 155 -9.78 -4.66 10.16
N HIS A 156 -10.12 -4.59 8.87
CA HIS A 156 -11.16 -5.43 8.26
C HIS A 156 -10.78 -6.89 7.98
N MET A 157 -9.52 -7.28 8.07
CA MET A 157 -9.00 -8.66 7.88
C MET A 157 -9.48 -9.38 6.59
N ARG A 158 -9.82 -8.64 5.54
CA ARG A 158 -10.31 -9.16 4.25
C ARG A 158 -9.18 -9.24 3.23
N LEU A 159 -9.13 -10.37 2.49
CA LEU A 159 -8.25 -10.56 1.35
C LEU A 159 -9.10 -10.59 0.08
N THR A 160 -8.62 -9.97 -1.00
CA THR A 160 -9.34 -9.88 -2.27
C THR A 160 -8.61 -10.56 -3.42
N ASN A 161 -7.32 -10.84 -3.25
CA ASN A 161 -6.52 -11.65 -4.18
C ASN A 161 -5.36 -12.34 -3.44
N GLY A 162 -4.36 -12.80 -4.17
CA GLY A 162 -3.17 -13.47 -3.61
C GLY A 162 -2.15 -12.55 -2.97
N THR A 163 -2.40 -11.25 -2.86
CA THR A 163 -1.48 -10.24 -2.30
C THR A 163 -2.18 -9.46 -1.19
N VAL A 164 -1.45 -9.08 -0.15
CA VAL A 164 -1.94 -8.17 0.88
C VAL A 164 -0.86 -7.15 1.26
N LEU A 165 -1.28 -5.91 1.46
CA LEU A 165 -0.44 -4.86 2.01
C LEU A 165 -0.98 -4.50 3.40
N ILE A 166 -0.12 -4.56 4.42
CA ILE A 166 -0.48 -4.31 5.80
C ILE A 166 0.30 -3.10 6.28
N ARG A 167 -0.41 -2.14 6.85
CA ARG A 167 0.15 -0.95 7.49
C ARG A 167 -0.12 -1.03 8.98
N PHE A 168 0.86 -1.50 9.72
CA PHE A 168 0.83 -1.60 11.16
C PHE A 168 1.30 -0.28 11.78
N VAL A 169 0.45 0.35 12.55
CA VAL A 169 0.77 1.58 13.27
C VAL A 169 0.85 1.28 14.76
N GLY A 170 2.05 1.34 15.30
CA GLY A 170 2.34 1.11 16.70
C GLY A 170 1.94 2.28 17.60
N ASN A 171 2.28 2.16 18.87
CA ASN A 171 2.01 3.15 19.92
C ASN A 171 3.24 3.34 20.80
N ALA A 172 4.34 3.81 20.20
CA ALA A 172 5.61 4.07 20.87
C ALA A 172 6.16 2.83 21.64
N LEU A 173 6.16 1.67 20.98
CA LEU A 173 6.61 0.38 21.51
C LEU A 173 5.83 -0.06 22.77
N HIS A 174 4.56 0.33 22.86
CA HIS A 174 3.71 -0.11 23.97
C HIS A 174 3.60 -1.64 24.00
N PRO A 175 3.53 -2.32 25.16
CA PRO A 175 3.42 -3.78 25.25
C PRO A 175 2.34 -4.41 24.36
N THR A 176 1.24 -3.69 24.09
CA THR A 176 0.19 -4.15 23.19
C THR A 176 0.66 -4.24 21.74
N ASP A 177 1.69 -3.51 21.33
CA ASP A 177 2.20 -3.55 19.96
C ASP A 177 2.85 -4.91 19.69
N TYR A 178 3.63 -5.43 20.62
CA TYR A 178 4.23 -6.77 20.53
C TYR A 178 3.16 -7.87 20.46
N GLN A 179 2.10 -7.77 21.27
CA GLN A 179 0.97 -8.72 21.21
C GLN A 179 0.26 -8.68 19.83
N ARG A 180 0.11 -7.49 19.27
CA ARG A 180 -0.49 -7.32 17.93
C ARG A 180 0.41 -7.90 16.86
N ILE A 181 1.72 -7.67 16.92
CA ILE A 181 2.71 -8.23 15.98
C ILE A 181 2.70 -9.77 16.04
N GLU A 182 2.69 -10.37 17.23
CA GLU A 182 2.58 -11.82 17.39
C GLU A 182 1.27 -12.39 16.80
N ALA A 183 0.16 -11.67 17.01
CA ALA A 183 -1.12 -12.02 16.41
C ALA A 183 -1.07 -11.93 14.87
N TRP A 184 -0.38 -10.92 14.31
CA TRP A 184 -0.13 -10.81 12.88
C TRP A 184 0.75 -11.93 12.35
N ALA A 185 1.86 -12.25 13.00
CA ALA A 185 2.72 -13.36 12.60
C ALA A 185 1.93 -14.69 12.53
N THR A 186 1.10 -14.96 13.53
CA THR A 186 0.22 -16.13 13.55
C THR A 186 -0.81 -16.10 12.41
N ARG A 187 -1.41 -14.95 12.13
CA ARG A 187 -2.39 -14.77 11.07
C ARG A 187 -1.79 -14.96 9.70
N LEU A 188 -0.66 -14.31 9.45
CA LEU A 188 0.05 -14.38 8.17
C LEU A 188 0.48 -15.81 7.85
N LYS A 189 1.01 -16.54 8.83
CA LYS A 189 1.34 -17.95 8.64
C LYS A 189 0.13 -18.75 8.14
N LYS A 190 -1.04 -18.59 8.77
CA LYS A 190 -2.27 -19.26 8.35
C LYS A 190 -2.72 -18.85 6.95
N TRP A 191 -2.59 -17.60 6.60
CA TRP A 191 -2.97 -17.12 5.28
C TRP A 191 -2.02 -17.63 4.17
N LEU A 192 -0.72 -17.68 4.44
CA LEU A 192 0.27 -18.26 3.52
C LEU A 192 0.02 -19.76 3.31
N GLU A 193 -0.26 -20.51 4.38
CA GLU A 193 -0.66 -21.93 4.32
C GLU A 193 -1.97 -22.12 3.54
N ALA A 194 -2.88 -21.15 3.55
CA ALA A 194 -4.15 -21.14 2.82
C ALA A 194 -4.03 -20.63 1.36
N GLY A 195 -2.82 -20.27 0.90
CA GLY A 195 -2.56 -19.90 -0.49
C GLY A 195 -2.34 -18.40 -0.77
N LEU A 196 -2.23 -17.55 0.26
CA LEU A 196 -1.73 -16.19 0.08
C LEU A 196 -0.31 -16.24 -0.48
N LYS A 197 0.00 -15.45 -1.50
CA LYS A 197 1.28 -15.52 -2.23
C LYS A 197 2.28 -14.46 -1.80
N GLU A 198 1.79 -13.24 -1.55
CA GLU A 198 2.63 -12.08 -1.24
C GLU A 198 2.08 -11.28 -0.07
N VAL A 199 3.00 -10.86 0.80
CA VAL A 199 2.71 -10.01 1.94
C VAL A 199 3.69 -8.85 1.96
N TYR A 200 3.16 -7.63 1.97
CA TYR A 200 3.92 -6.42 2.25
C TYR A 200 3.50 -5.91 3.62
N PHE A 201 4.41 -5.96 4.58
CA PHE A 201 4.13 -5.58 5.97
C PHE A 201 4.99 -4.37 6.34
N PHE A 202 4.35 -3.23 6.55
CA PHE A 202 5.03 -1.98 6.91
C PHE A 202 4.70 -1.56 8.32
N THR A 203 5.74 -1.38 9.12
CA THR A 203 5.62 -0.85 10.48
C THR A 203 5.75 0.66 10.46
N HIS A 204 4.87 1.32 11.19
CA HIS A 204 4.88 2.76 11.42
C HIS A 204 4.81 3.02 12.92
N GLU A 205 5.60 3.95 13.39
CA GLU A 205 5.53 4.47 14.75
C GLU A 205 5.29 5.98 14.71
N PRO A 206 4.68 6.58 15.75
CA PRO A 206 4.53 8.02 15.85
C PRO A 206 5.86 8.76 15.73
N ASP A 207 6.90 8.17 16.28
CA ASP A 207 8.30 8.52 16.03
C ASP A 207 8.90 7.45 15.10
N ASN A 208 9.15 7.81 13.85
CA ASN A 208 9.70 6.91 12.84
C ASN A 208 11.08 6.32 13.22
N LEU A 209 11.75 6.86 14.24
CA LEU A 209 13.01 6.31 14.76
C LEU A 209 12.80 4.95 15.45
N LEU A 210 11.60 4.69 15.97
CA LEU A 210 11.25 3.46 16.67
C LEU A 210 10.71 2.36 15.75
N ALA A 211 10.40 2.67 14.50
CA ALA A 211 9.80 1.71 13.57
C ALA A 211 10.67 0.45 13.29
N PRO A 212 12.02 0.51 13.36
CA PRO A 212 12.87 -0.68 13.20
C PRO A 212 12.97 -1.60 14.41
N GLU A 213 12.55 -1.17 15.62
CA GLU A 213 12.60 -1.95 16.85
C GLU A 213 11.50 -3.02 16.92
#